data_23e4ac417964cf0b9a6e8d824ede8973
#
_entry.id   23e4ac417964cf0b9a6e8d824ede8973
#
_cell.length_a   1.000
_cell.length_b   1.000
_cell.length_c   1.000
_cell.angle_alpha   90.00
_cell.angle_beta   90.00
_cell.angle_gamma   90.00
#
_symmetry.space_group_name_H-M   'P 1'
#
loop_
_entity.id
_entity.type
_entity.pdbx_description
1 polymer ?
#
loop_
_entity_poly.entity_id
_entity_poly.type
_entity_poly.pdbx_seq_one_letter_code
_entity_poly.pdbx_strand_id
1 'polypeptide(L)'
;MADRMCCQRLGCAAIDYALHNWAVFPLHDKVPAIAGGRGVLDATTDVDQVAAWWSGPYRGANIGGRVPESMLVLDIDPRHGGDQSLAAVAERYAPLPETLTTISGRGDGGRHLFYRRPPGKLSAKRLGPGIDLKTSSGYVVLAPSLHPDTGRPYTRIDRPVVAPPAWLCALLLPEPPRPRATRARRSPLTGPSIAEGFCSSVSWADILTPHGWRFLDVDPDADGARWLHPTATSSCSATVRHGCLFVYS
;
A
#
# COMPACT_ATOMS: atom_id res chain seq x y z
N MET A 1 -22.25 -34.48 -10.95
CA MET A 1 -23.41 -33.69 -10.40
C MET A 1 -22.95 -32.66 -9.38
N ALA A 2 -22.09 -32.98 -8.43
CA ALA A 2 -21.56 -32.02 -7.43
C ALA A 2 -20.86 -30.82 -8.04
N ASP A 3 -20.09 -31.01 -9.09
CA ASP A 3 -19.30 -29.96 -9.76
C ASP A 3 -20.19 -28.90 -10.46
N ARG A 4 -21.29 -29.32 -11.09
CA ARG A 4 -22.28 -28.39 -11.70
C ARG A 4 -22.99 -27.54 -10.64
N MET A 5 -23.32 -28.12 -9.48
CA MET A 5 -23.96 -27.36 -8.38
C MET A 5 -23.01 -26.35 -7.73
N CYS A 6 -21.74 -26.69 -7.61
CA CYS A 6 -20.71 -25.79 -7.07
C CYS A 6 -20.49 -24.58 -8.00
N CYS A 7 -20.32 -24.82 -9.31
CA CYS A 7 -20.17 -23.77 -10.32
C CYS A 7 -21.37 -22.80 -10.35
N GLN A 8 -22.58 -23.34 -10.21
CA GLN A 8 -23.80 -22.53 -10.18
C GLN A 8 -23.90 -21.69 -8.89
N ARG A 9 -23.42 -22.21 -7.75
CA ARG A 9 -23.38 -21.49 -6.48
C ARG A 9 -22.41 -20.29 -6.52
N LEU A 10 -21.22 -20.44 -7.11
CA LEU A 10 -20.25 -19.34 -7.22
C LEU A 10 -20.76 -18.22 -8.12
N GLY A 11 -21.37 -18.54 -9.26
CA GLY A 11 -21.98 -17.55 -10.15
C GLY A 11 -23.12 -16.78 -9.49
N CYS A 12 -24.04 -17.49 -8.81
CA CYS A 12 -25.12 -16.84 -8.06
C CYS A 12 -24.58 -15.93 -6.95
N ALA A 13 -23.57 -16.38 -6.22
CA ALA A 13 -22.95 -15.55 -5.17
C ALA A 13 -22.23 -14.33 -5.74
N ALA A 14 -21.54 -14.45 -6.87
CA ALA A 14 -20.90 -13.32 -7.53
C ALA A 14 -21.91 -12.26 -7.98
N ILE A 15 -23.04 -12.70 -8.55
CA ILE A 15 -24.16 -11.83 -8.93
C ILE A 15 -24.74 -11.15 -7.69
N ASP A 16 -24.97 -11.89 -6.61
CA ASP A 16 -25.49 -11.34 -5.35
C ASP A 16 -24.56 -10.26 -4.79
N TYR A 17 -23.25 -10.48 -4.79
CA TYR A 17 -22.29 -9.45 -4.39
C TYR A 17 -22.40 -8.19 -5.26
N ALA A 18 -22.50 -8.34 -6.58
CA ALA A 18 -22.63 -7.22 -7.50
C ALA A 18 -23.93 -6.42 -7.27
N LEU A 19 -25.06 -7.11 -7.05
CA LEU A 19 -26.33 -6.50 -6.71
C LEU A 19 -26.28 -5.69 -5.40
N HIS A 20 -25.40 -6.09 -4.47
CA HIS A 20 -25.15 -5.38 -3.22
C HIS A 20 -23.98 -4.36 -3.31
N ASN A 21 -23.68 -3.88 -4.53
CA ASN A 21 -22.62 -2.90 -4.80
C ASN A 21 -21.20 -3.33 -4.37
N TRP A 22 -20.92 -4.62 -4.35
CA TRP A 22 -19.58 -5.12 -4.17
C TRP A 22 -18.97 -5.47 -5.51
N ALA A 23 -17.99 -4.71 -5.95
CA ALA A 23 -17.30 -4.96 -7.22
C ALA A 23 -16.51 -6.27 -7.17
N VAL A 24 -16.83 -7.21 -8.06
CA VAL A 24 -16.26 -8.56 -8.11
C VAL A 24 -15.58 -8.85 -9.44
N PHE A 25 -14.72 -9.85 -9.43
CA PHE A 25 -14.05 -10.38 -10.62
C PHE A 25 -13.61 -11.85 -10.39
N PRO A 26 -13.41 -12.64 -11.46
CA PRO A 26 -13.06 -14.05 -11.33
C PRO A 26 -11.61 -14.24 -10.89
N LEU A 27 -11.39 -15.25 -10.03
CA LEU A 27 -10.08 -15.72 -9.60
C LEU A 27 -9.85 -17.19 -10.03
N HIS A 28 -8.65 -17.48 -10.47
CA HIS A 28 -8.11 -18.85 -10.46
C HIS A 28 -7.39 -19.02 -9.11
N ASP A 29 -7.88 -19.92 -8.27
CA ASP A 29 -7.46 -20.02 -6.87
C ASP A 29 -7.63 -18.69 -6.12
N LYS A 30 -6.55 -17.95 -5.94
CA LYS A 30 -6.52 -16.63 -5.31
C LYS A 30 -5.99 -15.54 -6.24
N VAL A 31 -5.64 -15.89 -7.49
CA VAL A 31 -5.01 -14.98 -8.46
C VAL A 31 -6.05 -14.50 -9.47
N PRO A 32 -6.04 -13.24 -9.91
CA PRO A 32 -6.92 -12.73 -10.96
C PRO A 32 -6.87 -13.62 -12.22
N ALA A 33 -8.04 -14.03 -12.71
CA ALA A 33 -8.16 -15.00 -13.80
C ALA A 33 -8.34 -14.37 -15.19
N ILE A 34 -8.68 -13.08 -15.30
CA ILE A 34 -8.97 -12.43 -16.58
C ILE A 34 -7.68 -12.31 -17.40
N ALA A 35 -7.63 -13.01 -18.53
CA ALA A 35 -6.48 -12.99 -19.41
C ALA A 35 -6.27 -11.58 -20.01
N GLY A 36 -5.04 -11.05 -19.90
CA GLY A 36 -4.72 -9.68 -20.31
C GLY A 36 -5.38 -8.60 -19.45
N GLY A 37 -6.01 -8.98 -18.34
CA GLY A 37 -6.68 -8.09 -17.42
C GLY A 37 -5.73 -7.27 -16.55
N ARG A 38 -6.32 -6.34 -15.82
CA ARG A 38 -5.63 -5.40 -14.89
C ARG A 38 -5.79 -5.80 -13.43
N GLY A 39 -6.17 -7.07 -13.18
CA GLY A 39 -6.34 -7.61 -11.84
C GLY A 39 -7.52 -6.98 -11.09
N VAL A 40 -7.30 -6.42 -9.90
CA VAL A 40 -8.35 -5.78 -9.10
C VAL A 40 -9.06 -4.61 -9.82
N LEU A 41 -8.44 -4.03 -10.82
CA LEU A 41 -9.03 -2.92 -11.59
C LEU A 41 -10.12 -3.39 -12.57
N ASP A 42 -10.25 -4.69 -12.80
CA ASP A 42 -11.31 -5.26 -13.62
C ASP A 42 -12.58 -5.55 -12.80
N ALA A 43 -12.52 -5.39 -11.47
CA ALA A 43 -13.67 -5.60 -10.60
C ALA A 43 -14.83 -4.68 -10.98
N THR A 44 -16.03 -5.25 -11.11
CA THR A 44 -17.23 -4.55 -11.53
C THR A 44 -18.44 -4.93 -10.69
N THR A 45 -19.41 -4.02 -10.64
CA THR A 45 -20.77 -4.25 -10.11
C THR A 45 -21.78 -4.44 -11.22
N ASP A 46 -21.35 -4.44 -12.48
CA ASP A 46 -22.22 -4.72 -13.63
C ASP A 46 -22.64 -6.20 -13.60
N VAL A 47 -23.90 -6.41 -13.29
CA VAL A 47 -24.51 -7.74 -13.10
C VAL A 47 -24.46 -8.57 -14.39
N ASP A 48 -24.66 -7.94 -15.54
CA ASP A 48 -24.65 -8.63 -16.85
C ASP A 48 -23.22 -9.10 -17.19
N GLN A 49 -22.22 -8.27 -16.93
CA GLN A 49 -20.83 -8.64 -17.10
C GLN A 49 -20.42 -9.77 -16.12
N VAL A 50 -20.84 -9.70 -14.86
CA VAL A 50 -20.59 -10.74 -13.86
C VAL A 50 -21.28 -12.05 -14.28
N ALA A 51 -22.53 -12.00 -14.69
CA ALA A 51 -23.28 -13.18 -15.19
C ALA A 51 -22.58 -13.80 -16.41
N ALA A 52 -22.12 -12.99 -17.37
CA ALA A 52 -21.40 -13.45 -18.54
C ALA A 52 -20.07 -14.17 -18.16
N TRP A 53 -19.33 -13.67 -17.17
CA TRP A 53 -18.12 -14.31 -16.69
C TRP A 53 -18.37 -15.71 -16.13
N TRP A 54 -19.30 -15.85 -15.18
CA TRP A 54 -19.55 -17.13 -14.51
C TRP A 54 -20.44 -18.10 -15.29
N SER A 55 -21.21 -17.66 -16.29
CA SER A 55 -21.88 -18.57 -17.22
C SER A 55 -20.98 -19.02 -18.36
N GLY A 56 -19.91 -18.29 -18.65
CA GLY A 56 -19.00 -18.49 -19.78
C GLY A 56 -17.59 -18.91 -19.37
N PRO A 57 -16.55 -18.11 -19.71
CA PRO A 57 -15.15 -18.53 -19.63
C PRO A 57 -14.63 -18.77 -18.21
N TYR A 58 -15.25 -18.15 -17.22
CA TYR A 58 -14.83 -18.27 -15.80
C TYR A 58 -15.81 -19.09 -14.96
N ARG A 59 -16.50 -20.01 -15.59
CA ARG A 59 -17.40 -20.92 -14.91
C ARG A 59 -16.68 -21.70 -13.83
N GLY A 60 -17.16 -21.58 -12.57
CA GLY A 60 -16.53 -22.22 -11.41
C GLY A 60 -15.32 -21.48 -10.82
N ALA A 61 -14.95 -20.31 -11.37
CA ALA A 61 -13.92 -19.47 -10.80
C ALA A 61 -14.29 -18.98 -9.40
N ASN A 62 -13.29 -18.83 -8.54
CA ASN A 62 -13.42 -18.17 -7.25
C ASN A 62 -13.76 -16.68 -7.43
N ILE A 63 -14.28 -16.06 -6.37
CA ILE A 63 -14.76 -14.70 -6.38
C ILE A 63 -13.74 -13.79 -5.70
N GLY A 64 -13.11 -12.90 -6.45
CA GLY A 64 -12.36 -11.79 -5.92
C GLY A 64 -13.28 -10.60 -5.69
N GLY A 65 -13.26 -10.05 -4.48
CA GLY A 65 -13.98 -8.81 -4.19
C GLY A 65 -13.01 -7.67 -3.97
N ARG A 66 -13.10 -6.62 -4.78
CA ARG A 66 -12.38 -5.38 -4.52
C ARG A 66 -12.90 -4.79 -3.21
N VAL A 67 -12.01 -4.41 -2.31
CA VAL A 67 -12.43 -3.80 -1.05
C VAL A 67 -13.13 -2.47 -1.34
N PRO A 68 -14.38 -2.26 -0.89
CA PRO A 68 -15.09 -0.99 -1.09
C PRO A 68 -14.32 0.19 -0.47
N GLU A 69 -14.44 1.38 -1.06
CA GLU A 69 -13.75 2.57 -0.56
C GLU A 69 -14.20 2.96 0.86
N SER A 70 -15.42 2.61 1.23
CA SER A 70 -15.99 2.80 2.57
C SER A 70 -15.48 1.81 3.61
N MET A 71 -14.68 0.82 3.21
CA MET A 71 -14.22 -0.25 4.07
C MET A 71 -12.69 -0.37 4.11
N LEU A 72 -12.21 -1.03 5.13
CA LEU A 72 -10.89 -1.63 5.23
C LEU A 72 -11.05 -3.08 5.72
N VAL A 73 -10.07 -3.92 5.39
CA VAL A 73 -10.05 -5.32 5.83
C VAL A 73 -8.73 -5.63 6.53
N LEU A 74 -8.83 -6.24 7.70
CA LEU A 74 -7.70 -6.89 8.35
C LEU A 74 -7.69 -8.35 7.90
N ASP A 75 -6.64 -8.72 7.18
CA ASP A 75 -6.38 -10.08 6.71
C ASP A 75 -5.47 -10.76 7.73
N ILE A 76 -6.03 -11.68 8.52
CA ILE A 76 -5.35 -12.40 9.60
C ILE A 76 -4.86 -13.74 9.07
N ASP A 77 -3.55 -13.92 8.96
CA ASP A 77 -2.93 -15.18 8.59
C ASP A 77 -2.20 -15.84 9.78
N PRO A 78 -2.78 -16.89 10.38
CA PRO A 78 -2.18 -17.58 11.51
C PRO A 78 -0.80 -18.17 11.22
N ARG A 79 -0.55 -18.61 9.98
CA ARG A 79 0.75 -19.21 9.58
C ARG A 79 1.90 -18.21 9.65
N HIS A 80 1.59 -16.93 9.55
CA HIS A 80 2.57 -15.85 9.63
C HIS A 80 2.51 -15.10 10.97
N GLY A 81 1.93 -15.71 12.01
CA GLY A 81 1.86 -15.13 13.34
C GLY A 81 0.67 -14.19 13.57
N GLY A 82 -0.37 -14.25 12.71
CA GLY A 82 -1.52 -13.34 12.80
C GLY A 82 -2.29 -13.45 14.11
N ASP A 83 -2.50 -14.66 14.64
CA ASP A 83 -3.22 -14.84 15.90
C ASP A 83 -2.41 -14.34 17.10
N GLN A 84 -1.08 -14.56 17.12
CA GLN A 84 -0.19 -14.04 18.15
C GLN A 84 -0.16 -12.51 18.14
N SER A 85 -0.07 -11.92 16.94
CA SER A 85 -0.12 -10.46 16.77
C SER A 85 -1.45 -9.89 17.22
N LEU A 86 -2.55 -10.56 16.89
CA LEU A 86 -3.89 -10.13 17.30
C LEU A 86 -4.07 -10.21 18.83
N ALA A 87 -3.59 -11.29 19.45
CA ALA A 87 -3.62 -11.46 20.91
C ALA A 87 -2.80 -10.34 21.61
N ALA A 88 -1.59 -10.06 21.13
CA ALA A 88 -0.75 -8.99 21.66
C ALA A 88 -1.40 -7.60 21.52
N VAL A 89 -2.08 -7.34 20.40
CA VAL A 89 -2.82 -6.10 20.19
C VAL A 89 -4.02 -6.01 21.12
N ALA A 90 -4.75 -7.12 21.31
CA ALA A 90 -5.89 -7.18 22.21
C ALA A 90 -5.48 -6.98 23.69
N GLU A 91 -4.36 -7.52 24.10
CA GLU A 91 -3.79 -7.33 25.45
C GLU A 91 -3.36 -5.87 25.66
N ARG A 92 -2.72 -5.27 24.68
CA ARG A 92 -2.18 -3.90 24.78
C ARG A 92 -3.27 -2.82 24.76
N TYR A 93 -4.35 -3.02 24.03
CA TYR A 93 -5.38 -2.00 23.81
C TYR A 93 -6.76 -2.47 24.24
N ALA A 94 -7.35 -3.40 23.52
CA ALA A 94 -8.62 -4.07 23.75
C ALA A 94 -8.87 -5.07 22.62
N PRO A 95 -9.73 -6.08 22.80
CA PRO A 95 -10.20 -6.93 21.71
C PRO A 95 -10.86 -6.12 20.59
N LEU A 96 -10.70 -6.61 19.36
CA LEU A 96 -11.41 -6.04 18.21
C LEU A 96 -12.91 -6.33 18.34
N PRO A 97 -13.78 -5.36 18.01
CA PRO A 97 -15.23 -5.59 18.00
C PRO A 97 -15.60 -6.59 16.89
N GLU A 98 -16.64 -7.39 17.17
CA GLU A 98 -17.20 -8.29 16.17
C GLU A 98 -17.74 -7.50 14.98
N THR A 99 -17.46 -7.99 13.79
CA THR A 99 -17.85 -7.35 12.53
C THR A 99 -18.07 -8.40 11.45
N LEU A 100 -18.51 -8.00 10.27
CA LEU A 100 -18.54 -8.88 9.10
C LEU A 100 -17.20 -9.59 8.97
N THR A 101 -17.22 -10.92 8.90
CA THR A 101 -16.02 -11.75 8.87
C THR A 101 -16.12 -12.81 7.78
N THR A 102 -15.06 -13.00 7.03
CA THR A 102 -14.91 -14.17 6.15
C THR A 102 -13.84 -15.09 6.74
N ILE A 103 -14.20 -16.34 6.99
CA ILE A 103 -13.28 -17.37 7.47
C ILE A 103 -12.72 -18.12 6.26
N SER A 104 -11.41 -18.32 6.23
CA SER A 104 -10.72 -19.09 5.20
C SER A 104 -11.08 -20.57 5.24
N GLY A 105 -11.32 -21.16 4.07
CA GLY A 105 -11.52 -22.60 3.93
C GLY A 105 -10.28 -23.46 4.28
N ARG A 106 -9.14 -22.85 4.61
CA ARG A 106 -7.93 -23.56 5.02
C ARG A 106 -8.12 -24.35 6.32
N GLY A 107 -8.88 -23.80 7.27
CA GLY A 107 -9.20 -24.44 8.54
C GLY A 107 -8.18 -24.18 9.65
N ASP A 108 -7.29 -23.23 9.48
CA ASP A 108 -6.29 -22.79 10.45
C ASP A 108 -6.71 -21.52 11.22
N GLY A 109 -7.93 -21.04 11.02
CA GLY A 109 -8.43 -19.81 11.64
C GLY A 109 -8.12 -18.53 10.85
N GLY A 110 -7.52 -18.65 9.66
CA GLY A 110 -7.30 -17.52 8.76
C GLY A 110 -8.62 -16.81 8.44
N ARG A 111 -8.65 -15.47 8.51
CA ARG A 111 -9.88 -14.70 8.40
C ARG A 111 -9.68 -13.26 7.94
N HIS A 112 -10.71 -12.73 7.29
CA HIS A 112 -10.81 -11.32 6.92
C HIS A 112 -11.83 -10.65 7.82
N LEU A 113 -11.44 -9.57 8.52
CA LEU A 113 -12.31 -8.75 9.36
C LEU A 113 -12.59 -7.43 8.65
N PHE A 114 -13.87 -7.14 8.38
CA PHE A 114 -14.28 -5.96 7.61
C PHE A 114 -14.72 -4.84 8.54
N TYR A 115 -14.09 -3.69 8.45
CA TYR A 115 -14.42 -2.50 9.23
C TYR A 115 -14.76 -1.33 8.30
N ARG A 116 -15.60 -0.40 8.79
CA ARG A 116 -15.76 0.89 8.11
C ARG A 116 -14.41 1.60 8.05
N ARG A 117 -14.09 2.17 6.91
CA ARG A 117 -12.85 2.91 6.74
C ARG A 117 -12.93 4.23 7.52
N PRO A 118 -11.98 4.55 8.41
CA PRO A 118 -11.91 5.87 9.02
C PRO A 118 -11.53 6.92 7.97
N PRO A 119 -11.96 8.19 8.17
CA PRO A 119 -11.56 9.27 7.28
C PRO A 119 -10.05 9.50 7.32
N GLY A 120 -9.50 10.01 6.21
CA GLY A 120 -8.08 10.32 6.10
C GLY A 120 -7.27 9.26 5.35
N LYS A 121 -5.98 9.56 5.17
CA LYS A 121 -5.03 8.69 4.48
C LYS A 121 -4.48 7.66 5.46
N LEU A 122 -4.65 6.40 5.17
CA LEU A 122 -4.05 5.33 5.96
C LEU A 122 -2.54 5.27 5.70
N SER A 123 -1.73 5.19 6.74
CA SER A 123 -0.27 5.11 6.68
C SER A 123 0.25 3.70 6.87
N ALA A 124 -0.41 2.89 7.70
CA ALA A 124 -0.03 1.52 7.96
C ALA A 124 -0.49 0.60 6.82
N LYS A 125 0.35 -0.38 6.47
CA LYS A 125 0.00 -1.50 5.59
C LYS A 125 -0.16 -2.80 6.35
N ARG A 126 0.34 -2.85 7.60
CA ARG A 126 0.31 -4.00 8.52
C ARG A 126 0.13 -3.52 9.94
N LEU A 127 -0.54 -4.32 10.76
CA LEU A 127 -0.63 -4.12 12.21
C LEU A 127 0.36 -4.97 12.99
N GLY A 128 1.01 -5.91 12.33
CA GLY A 128 1.98 -6.82 12.91
C GLY A 128 2.22 -8.02 11.97
N PRO A 129 3.09 -8.96 12.35
CA PRO A 129 3.28 -10.19 11.60
C PRO A 129 1.94 -10.89 11.36
N GLY A 130 1.66 -11.31 10.13
CA GLY A 130 0.43 -12.01 9.77
C GLY A 130 -0.87 -11.20 9.85
N ILE A 131 -0.82 -9.88 9.99
CA ILE A 131 -2.00 -9.01 9.91
C ILE A 131 -1.78 -7.96 8.83
N ASP A 132 -2.28 -8.21 7.63
CA ASP A 132 -2.22 -7.29 6.51
C ASP A 132 -3.48 -6.39 6.46
N LEU A 133 -3.27 -5.13 6.10
CA LEU A 133 -4.35 -4.19 5.81
C LEU A 133 -4.66 -4.17 4.32
N LYS A 134 -5.90 -4.50 3.95
CA LYS A 134 -6.40 -4.37 2.58
C LYS A 134 -7.36 -3.19 2.48
N THR A 135 -7.25 -2.44 1.40
CA THR A 135 -8.08 -1.27 1.09
C THR A 135 -8.57 -1.33 -0.36
N SER A 136 -9.20 -0.30 -0.87
CA SER A 136 -9.76 -0.25 -2.23
C SER A 136 -8.74 -0.43 -3.36
N SER A 137 -7.44 -0.37 -3.06
CA SER A 137 -6.38 -0.76 -4.02
C SER A 137 -6.12 -2.27 -4.06
N GLY A 138 -6.76 -3.05 -3.20
CA GLY A 138 -6.62 -4.49 -3.10
C GLY A 138 -7.95 -5.22 -3.16
N TYR A 139 -7.88 -6.54 -3.05
CA TYR A 139 -9.02 -7.43 -3.03
C TYR A 139 -8.87 -8.52 -1.97
N VAL A 140 -9.96 -9.19 -1.69
CA VAL A 140 -10.03 -10.39 -0.85
C VAL A 140 -10.80 -11.48 -1.57
N VAL A 141 -10.55 -12.72 -1.18
CA VAL A 141 -11.36 -13.86 -1.63
C VAL A 141 -12.68 -13.85 -0.87
N LEU A 142 -13.79 -13.83 -1.59
CA LEU A 142 -15.14 -13.80 -1.01
C LEU A 142 -15.72 -15.20 -0.87
N ALA A 143 -16.55 -15.42 0.17
CA ALA A 143 -17.33 -16.63 0.32
C ALA A 143 -18.39 -16.72 -0.82
N PRO A 144 -18.70 -17.92 -1.34
CA PRO A 144 -18.28 -19.24 -0.91
C PRO A 144 -17.12 -19.83 -1.75
N SER A 145 -16.17 -19.01 -2.21
CA SER A 145 -15.00 -19.46 -2.96
C SER A 145 -14.29 -20.63 -2.28
N LEU A 146 -13.61 -21.47 -3.05
CA LEU A 146 -12.90 -22.63 -2.53
C LEU A 146 -11.44 -22.30 -2.23
N HIS A 147 -10.94 -22.79 -1.09
CA HIS A 147 -9.53 -22.66 -0.76
C HIS A 147 -8.71 -23.66 -1.60
N PRO A 148 -7.64 -23.23 -2.30
CA PRO A 148 -6.92 -24.10 -3.24
C PRO A 148 -6.31 -25.34 -2.59
N ASP A 149 -5.73 -25.22 -1.39
CA ASP A 149 -5.04 -26.32 -0.72
C ASP A 149 -6.00 -27.39 -0.14
N THR A 150 -7.24 -27.02 0.17
CA THR A 150 -8.17 -27.87 0.91
C THR A 150 -9.47 -28.19 0.17
N GLY A 151 -9.80 -27.43 -0.86
CA GLY A 151 -11.09 -27.51 -1.55
C GLY A 151 -12.29 -27.11 -0.68
N ARG A 152 -12.06 -26.69 0.58
CA ARG A 152 -13.14 -26.24 1.48
C ARG A 152 -13.56 -24.81 1.18
N PRO A 153 -14.85 -24.48 1.30
CA PRO A 153 -15.32 -23.14 1.03
C PRO A 153 -14.86 -22.13 2.09
N TYR A 154 -14.63 -20.92 1.66
CA TYR A 154 -14.68 -19.76 2.55
C TYR A 154 -16.10 -19.63 3.09
N THR A 155 -16.20 -19.28 4.36
CA THR A 155 -17.52 -19.07 5.03
C THR A 155 -17.62 -17.63 5.52
N ARG A 156 -18.86 -17.12 5.55
CA ARG A 156 -19.14 -15.76 5.99
C ARG A 156 -19.90 -15.80 7.29
N ILE A 157 -19.48 -14.96 8.25
CA ILE A 157 -20.21 -14.65 9.47
C ILE A 157 -20.85 -13.28 9.26
N ASP A 158 -22.15 -13.28 9.05
CA ASP A 158 -22.92 -12.08 8.81
C ASP A 158 -23.10 -11.27 10.11
N ARG A 159 -22.43 -10.14 10.14
CA ARG A 159 -22.49 -9.11 11.17
C ARG A 159 -22.53 -7.75 10.50
N PRO A 160 -23.08 -6.72 11.14
CA PRO A 160 -22.94 -5.35 10.65
C PRO A 160 -21.46 -4.94 10.55
N VAL A 161 -21.09 -4.28 9.46
CA VAL A 161 -19.74 -3.68 9.36
C VAL A 161 -19.68 -2.50 10.33
N VAL A 162 -18.86 -2.61 11.37
CA VAL A 162 -18.73 -1.61 12.42
C VAL A 162 -17.53 -0.68 12.18
N ALA A 163 -17.47 0.44 12.88
CA ALA A 163 -16.31 1.29 12.88
C ALA A 163 -15.14 0.60 13.61
N PRO A 164 -13.89 0.77 13.16
CA PRO A 164 -12.75 0.33 13.94
C PRO A 164 -12.66 1.11 15.25
N PRO A 165 -12.16 0.52 16.35
CA PRO A 165 -12.02 1.22 17.61
C PRO A 165 -10.97 2.35 17.49
N ALA A 166 -11.07 3.35 18.36
CA ALA A 166 -10.22 4.55 18.30
C ALA A 166 -8.71 4.22 18.31
N TRP A 167 -8.31 3.23 19.10
CA TRP A 167 -6.90 2.79 19.13
C TRP A 167 -6.43 2.22 17.80
N LEU A 168 -7.30 1.47 17.08
CA LEU A 168 -6.97 0.95 15.75
C LEU A 168 -6.85 2.10 14.74
N CYS A 169 -7.76 3.07 14.78
CA CYS A 169 -7.66 4.27 13.97
C CYS A 169 -6.33 5.00 14.21
N ALA A 170 -5.91 5.14 15.47
CA ALA A 170 -4.64 5.78 15.81
C ALA A 170 -3.41 5.04 15.26
N LEU A 171 -3.45 3.70 15.18
CA LEU A 171 -2.38 2.91 14.56
C LEU A 171 -2.38 2.96 13.03
N LEU A 172 -3.53 3.15 12.42
CA LEU A 172 -3.68 3.13 10.97
C LEU A 172 -3.48 4.50 10.32
N LEU A 173 -3.74 5.58 11.05
CA LEU A 173 -3.58 6.95 10.56
C LEU A 173 -2.12 7.42 10.79
N PRO A 174 -1.61 8.36 9.97
CA PRO A 174 -0.31 8.95 10.23
C PRO A 174 -0.34 9.69 11.57
N GLU A 175 0.77 9.61 12.32
CA GLU A 175 0.92 10.48 13.48
C GLU A 175 0.63 11.93 13.07
N PRO A 176 -0.17 12.67 13.87
CA PRO A 176 -0.34 14.09 13.62
C PRO A 176 1.05 14.73 13.56
N PRO A 177 1.30 15.64 12.61
CA PRO A 177 2.59 16.29 12.53
C PRO A 177 2.91 16.86 13.90
N ARG A 178 3.99 16.38 14.52
CA ARG A 178 4.48 16.96 15.78
C ARG A 178 4.54 18.46 15.56
N PRO A 179 3.98 19.29 16.47
CA PRO A 179 4.12 20.72 16.36
C PRO A 179 5.63 20.98 16.14
N ARG A 180 5.99 21.47 14.97
CA ARG A 180 7.34 21.95 14.78
C ARG A 180 7.53 22.94 15.88
N ALA A 181 8.40 22.61 16.86
CA ALA A 181 8.82 23.61 17.83
C ALA A 181 9.13 24.85 16.99
N THR A 182 8.32 25.88 17.15
CA THR A 182 8.57 27.16 16.49
C THR A 182 9.93 27.54 17.01
N ARG A 183 10.95 27.30 16.16
CA ARG A 183 12.29 27.76 16.43
C ARG A 183 12.07 29.23 16.72
N ALA A 184 12.22 29.61 18.00
CA ALA A 184 12.12 31.01 18.40
C ALA A 184 12.90 31.77 17.33
N ARG A 185 12.22 32.72 16.69
CA ARG A 185 12.80 33.54 15.62
C ARG A 185 14.04 34.16 16.24
N ARG A 186 15.21 33.51 16.03
CA ARG A 186 16.46 34.12 16.43
C ARG A 186 16.50 35.49 15.77
N SER A 187 16.62 36.52 16.56
CA SER A 187 16.90 37.85 16.05
C SER A 187 17.96 37.75 14.96
N PRO A 188 17.83 38.47 13.85
CA PRO A 188 18.85 38.45 12.82
C PRO A 188 20.19 38.73 13.47
N LEU A 189 21.11 37.76 13.45
CA LEU A 189 22.47 38.05 13.80
C LEU A 189 22.96 39.06 12.77
N THR A 190 23.29 40.26 13.22
CA THR A 190 23.92 41.30 12.39
C THR A 190 25.31 40.82 12.04
N GLY A 191 25.49 40.17 10.91
CA GLY A 191 26.73 39.64 10.40
C GLY A 191 26.49 38.46 9.44
N PRO A 192 27.47 38.13 8.57
CA PRO A 192 27.37 37.00 7.67
C PRO A 192 27.11 35.71 8.48
N SER A 193 26.23 34.85 7.99
CA SER A 193 26.04 33.54 8.58
C SER A 193 27.30 32.70 8.47
N ILE A 194 27.46 31.69 9.34
CA ILE A 194 28.61 30.74 9.24
C ILE A 194 28.65 30.12 7.84
N ALA A 195 27.48 29.87 7.22
CA ALA A 195 27.40 29.36 5.85
C ALA A 195 27.91 30.38 4.82
N GLU A 196 27.52 31.65 4.95
CA GLU A 196 28.00 32.73 4.07
C GLU A 196 29.53 32.95 4.25
N GLY A 197 30.02 32.90 5.51
CA GLY A 197 31.45 32.98 5.79
C GLY A 197 32.24 31.81 5.17
N PHE A 198 31.69 30.59 5.22
CA PHE A 198 32.28 29.43 4.60
C PHE A 198 32.29 29.55 3.06
N CYS A 199 31.14 29.87 2.47
CA CYS A 199 31.01 30.00 1.01
C CYS A 199 31.88 31.13 0.43
N SER A 200 32.25 32.15 1.21
CA SER A 200 33.15 33.23 0.78
C SER A 200 34.63 32.91 0.95
N SER A 201 34.99 31.87 1.70
CA SER A 201 36.37 31.51 2.02
C SER A 201 36.86 30.20 1.42
N VAL A 202 35.95 29.39 0.86
CA VAL A 202 36.30 28.06 0.31
C VAL A 202 35.82 27.98 -1.13
N SER A 203 36.77 27.66 -2.05
CA SER A 203 36.44 27.49 -3.47
C SER A 203 35.89 26.11 -3.77
N TRP A 204 35.19 25.96 -4.90
CA TRP A 204 34.78 24.63 -5.38
C TRP A 204 36.00 23.75 -5.68
N ALA A 205 37.11 24.33 -6.02
CA ALA A 205 38.38 23.58 -6.21
C ALA A 205 38.86 22.96 -4.90
N ASP A 206 38.80 23.67 -3.78
CA ASP A 206 39.19 23.15 -2.46
C ASP A 206 38.35 21.97 -2.02
N ILE A 207 37.07 21.94 -2.44
CA ILE A 207 36.11 20.89 -2.09
C ILE A 207 36.24 19.69 -3.05
N LEU A 208 36.29 19.94 -4.34
CA LEU A 208 36.09 18.89 -5.35
C LEU A 208 37.40 18.21 -5.79
N THR A 209 38.49 18.95 -5.86
CA THR A 209 39.80 18.41 -6.33
C THR A 209 40.33 17.28 -5.43
N PRO A 210 40.25 17.35 -4.09
CA PRO A 210 40.67 16.24 -3.23
C PRO A 210 39.89 14.92 -3.47
N HIS A 211 38.73 15.01 -4.06
CA HIS A 211 37.86 13.86 -4.42
C HIS A 211 38.00 13.42 -5.88
N GLY A 212 39.06 13.90 -6.57
CA GLY A 212 39.38 13.50 -7.93
C GLY A 212 38.53 14.16 -9.02
N TRP A 213 37.72 15.16 -8.68
CA TRP A 213 37.03 15.94 -9.68
C TRP A 213 37.98 16.87 -10.42
N ARG A 214 37.72 17.11 -11.69
CA ARG A 214 38.51 18.01 -12.53
C ARG A 214 37.61 19.13 -13.05
N PHE A 215 38.04 20.36 -12.91
CA PHE A 215 37.38 21.49 -13.57
C PHE A 215 37.87 21.59 -15.04
N LEU A 216 36.99 22.10 -15.89
CA LEU A 216 37.17 22.12 -17.33
C LEU A 216 37.43 23.53 -17.89
N ASP A 217 37.24 24.55 -17.05
CA ASP A 217 37.34 25.96 -17.42
C ASP A 217 38.51 26.64 -16.70
N VAL A 218 38.69 27.96 -16.87
CA VAL A 218 39.83 28.69 -16.32
C VAL A 218 39.62 29.02 -14.84
N ASP A 219 38.40 29.39 -14.45
CA ASP A 219 38.03 29.74 -13.07
C ASP A 219 37.00 28.72 -12.54
N PRO A 220 37.38 27.92 -11.51
CA PRO A 220 36.55 26.87 -10.98
C PRO A 220 35.26 27.35 -10.28
N ASP A 221 35.20 28.61 -9.87
CA ASP A 221 34.11 29.21 -9.11
C ASP A 221 33.22 30.15 -9.93
N ALA A 222 33.63 30.45 -11.17
CA ALA A 222 32.89 31.33 -12.05
C ALA A 222 31.48 30.78 -12.37
N ASP A 223 30.52 31.68 -12.55
CA ASP A 223 29.16 31.27 -13.01
C ASP A 223 29.27 30.62 -14.39
N GLY A 224 28.81 29.38 -14.50
CA GLY A 224 28.95 28.55 -15.69
C GLY A 224 30.16 27.59 -15.67
N ALA A 225 31.03 27.66 -14.66
CA ALA A 225 32.18 26.75 -14.54
C ALA A 225 31.76 25.28 -14.50
N ARG A 226 32.43 24.45 -15.30
CA ARG A 226 32.10 23.04 -15.51
C ARG A 226 33.08 22.13 -14.80
N TRP A 227 32.51 21.08 -14.19
CA TRP A 227 33.28 20.08 -13.46
C TRP A 227 33.00 18.67 -13.97
N LEU A 228 34.03 17.82 -13.92
CA LEU A 228 33.94 16.43 -14.36
C LEU A 228 34.25 15.50 -13.19
N HIS A 229 33.32 14.58 -12.92
CA HIS A 229 33.49 13.52 -11.92
C HIS A 229 34.55 12.50 -12.37
N PRO A 230 35.35 11.93 -11.46
CA PRO A 230 36.44 10.99 -11.83
C PRO A 230 35.96 9.74 -12.58
N THR A 231 34.72 9.33 -12.41
CA THR A 231 34.13 8.16 -13.11
C THR A 231 33.17 8.56 -14.25
N ALA A 232 33.17 9.84 -14.65
CA ALA A 232 32.21 10.31 -15.64
C ALA A 232 32.46 9.74 -17.03
N THR A 233 31.42 9.36 -17.70
CA THR A 233 31.39 9.00 -19.13
C THR A 233 30.89 10.15 -20.02
N SER A 234 30.39 11.22 -19.40
CA SER A 234 29.91 12.45 -20.04
C SER A 234 30.99 13.52 -20.10
N SER A 235 30.82 14.54 -20.94
CA SER A 235 31.74 15.68 -21.06
C SER A 235 31.61 16.72 -19.94
N CYS A 236 30.60 16.63 -19.07
CA CYS A 236 30.37 17.52 -17.94
C CYS A 236 29.50 16.80 -16.90
N SER A 237 29.89 16.86 -15.63
CA SER A 237 29.15 16.24 -14.52
C SER A 237 28.52 17.26 -13.58
N ALA A 238 29.03 18.49 -13.55
CA ALA A 238 28.43 19.55 -12.74
C ALA A 238 28.76 20.93 -13.32
N THR A 239 27.92 21.91 -12.96
CA THR A 239 28.11 23.31 -13.36
C THR A 239 27.86 24.22 -12.17
N VAL A 240 28.70 25.24 -11.99
CA VAL A 240 28.48 26.29 -10.99
C VAL A 240 27.47 27.31 -11.52
N ARG A 241 26.45 27.65 -10.74
CA ARG A 241 25.53 28.76 -11.02
C ARG A 241 25.10 29.46 -9.73
N HIS A 242 25.21 30.77 -9.74
CA HIS A 242 24.87 31.58 -8.57
C HIS A 242 25.57 31.13 -7.28
N GLY A 243 26.83 30.75 -7.37
CA GLY A 243 27.65 30.24 -6.26
C GLY A 243 27.28 28.83 -5.79
N CYS A 244 26.33 28.13 -6.45
CA CYS A 244 25.93 26.76 -6.13
C CYS A 244 26.42 25.77 -7.20
N LEU A 245 26.80 24.56 -6.78
CA LEU A 245 27.16 23.47 -7.70
C LEU A 245 25.90 22.64 -8.04
N PHE A 246 25.58 22.56 -9.32
CA PHE A 246 24.52 21.70 -9.86
C PHE A 246 25.16 20.46 -10.44
N VAL A 247 24.89 19.31 -9.82
CA VAL A 247 25.41 18.00 -10.25
C VAL A 247 24.40 17.30 -11.13
N TYR A 248 24.82 16.76 -12.25
CA TYR A 248 24.00 15.98 -13.19
C TYR A 248 24.28 14.49 -12.99
N SER A 249 23.21 13.69 -12.97
CA SER A 249 23.28 12.21 -12.89
C SER A 249 23.18 11.59 -14.27
#